data_3b8b4164e81a984f9b2a95ddd7195a42
#
_entry.id   3b8b4164e81a984f9b2a95ddd7195a42
#
_cell.length_a   1.000
_cell.length_b   1.000
_cell.length_c   1.000
_cell.angle_alpha   90.00
_cell.angle_beta   90.00
_cell.angle_gamma   90.00
#
_symmetry.space_group_name_H-M   'P 1'
#
loop_
_entity.id
_entity.type
_entity.pdbx_description
1 polymer ?
#
loop_
_entity_poly.entity_id
_entity_poly.type
_entity_poly.pdbx_seq_one_letter_code
_entity_poly.pdbx_strand_id
1 'polypeptide(L)'
;YRLSSTREVVLKPDWNSHKEGSASLYGGAMFNPPKNYLSHAVSLVSRTDSSLVDREYERRTLEEERNKKLEAGASKTRYAFDKEYIEALPSTIREVHEIDSVLLTTGTDTRLYTGVYANEESFKSKTAGREIIHIATHGFYVSASEALSKNQYYKARCAHNPAVLADPLYRSGFHLAGATPAWAGLSNYVG
;
A
#
# COMPACT_ATOMS: atom_id res chain seq x y z
N TYR A 1 11.38 3.80 13.39
CA TYR A 1 11.88 2.66 14.18
C TYR A 1 11.97 1.43 13.29
N ARG A 2 13.15 0.85 13.15
CA ARG A 2 13.33 -0.45 12.51
C ARG A 2 13.25 -1.50 13.60
N LEU A 3 12.23 -2.35 13.59
CA LEU A 3 12.23 -3.56 14.41
C LEU A 3 13.13 -4.60 13.75
N SER A 4 14.21 -5.01 14.37
CA SER A 4 15.14 -6.02 13.86
C SER A 4 14.60 -7.44 14.03
N SER A 5 13.61 -7.63 14.90
CA SER A 5 12.88 -8.90 15.06
C SER A 5 11.58 -8.70 15.84
N THR A 6 10.65 -9.65 15.67
CA THR A 6 9.40 -9.73 16.45
C THR A 6 9.63 -9.87 17.96
N ARG A 7 10.84 -10.22 18.38
CA ARG A 7 11.24 -10.33 19.79
C ARG A 7 11.23 -8.96 20.49
N GLU A 8 11.51 -7.86 19.79
CA GLU A 8 11.50 -6.52 20.36
C GLU A 8 10.09 -6.03 20.70
N VAL A 9 9.06 -6.56 20.03
CA VAL A 9 7.65 -6.27 20.33
C VAL A 9 7.25 -6.87 21.69
N VAL A 10 7.83 -8.02 22.06
CA VAL A 10 7.47 -8.78 23.28
C VAL A 10 8.19 -8.22 24.51
N LEU A 11 9.31 -7.53 24.35
CA LEU A 11 10.19 -7.10 25.45
C LEU A 11 9.98 -5.65 25.91
N LYS A 12 8.99 -4.93 25.42
CA LYS A 12 8.66 -3.58 25.92
C LYS A 12 7.82 -3.68 27.20
N PRO A 13 8.34 -3.23 28.36
CA PRO A 13 7.65 -3.33 29.65
C PRO A 13 6.39 -2.48 29.79
N ASP A 14 6.18 -1.49 28.91
CA ASP A 14 5.12 -0.47 29.03
C ASP A 14 3.88 -0.73 28.15
N TRP A 15 3.68 -1.95 27.70
CA TRP A 15 2.45 -2.32 26.94
C TRP A 15 1.16 -2.22 27.78
N ASN A 16 1.30 -2.02 29.09
CA ASN A 16 0.17 -1.94 30.05
C ASN A 16 -0.35 -0.51 30.32
N SER A 17 0.17 0.51 29.67
CA SER A 17 -0.47 1.82 29.76
C SER A 17 -1.71 1.78 28.85
N HIS A 18 -2.90 1.73 29.45
CA HIS A 18 -4.22 1.80 28.79
C HIS A 18 -4.46 3.16 28.10
N LYS A 19 -3.60 3.54 27.19
CA LYS A 19 -3.95 4.53 26.17
C LYS A 19 -4.65 3.77 25.06
N GLU A 20 -5.85 4.22 24.74
CA GLU A 20 -6.53 3.79 23.53
C GLU A 20 -5.54 3.90 22.38
N GLY A 21 -5.07 2.74 21.88
CA GLY A 21 -4.12 2.68 20.78
C GLY A 21 -4.72 3.29 19.52
N SER A 22 -3.89 3.70 18.59
CA SER A 22 -4.36 4.22 17.30
C SER A 22 -3.66 3.54 16.12
N ALA A 23 -4.43 3.13 15.12
CA ALA A 23 -3.92 2.40 13.97
C ALA A 23 -4.42 2.96 12.63
N SER A 24 -3.55 2.96 11.63
CA SER A 24 -3.92 3.15 10.22
C SER A 24 -3.57 1.90 9.43
N LEU A 25 -4.56 1.32 8.76
CA LEU A 25 -4.48 0.06 8.05
C LEU A 25 -4.71 0.29 6.55
N TYR A 26 -3.79 -0.15 5.73
CA TYR A 26 -3.83 0.00 4.27
C TYR A 26 -3.78 -1.37 3.60
N GLY A 27 -4.77 -1.70 2.76
CA GLY A 27 -4.82 -2.95 2.02
C GLY A 27 -5.73 -2.92 0.82
N GLY A 28 -5.67 -3.92 -0.04
CA GLY A 28 -6.50 -4.01 -1.22
C GLY A 28 -6.40 -2.79 -2.14
N ALA A 29 -5.22 -2.21 -2.30
CA ALA A 29 -5.04 -1.01 -3.10
C ALA A 29 -5.45 -1.23 -4.57
N MET A 30 -6.20 -0.29 -5.14
CA MET A 30 -6.56 -0.28 -6.56
C MET A 30 -5.40 0.31 -7.38
N PHE A 31 -4.50 -0.53 -7.87
CA PHE A 31 -3.28 -0.07 -8.55
C PHE A 31 -3.54 0.64 -9.88
N ASN A 32 -4.67 0.38 -10.53
CA ASN A 32 -5.03 0.98 -11.83
C ASN A 32 -6.44 1.60 -11.80
N PRO A 33 -6.68 2.64 -10.97
CA PRO A 33 -7.97 3.32 -10.94
C PRO A 33 -8.15 4.22 -12.16
N PRO A 34 -9.40 4.51 -12.60
CA PRO A 34 -9.67 5.62 -13.50
C PRO A 34 -9.21 6.95 -12.88
N LYS A 35 -8.64 7.86 -13.69
CA LYS A 35 -8.06 9.11 -13.22
C LYS A 35 -9.04 9.97 -12.41
N ASN A 36 -10.26 10.13 -12.91
CA ASN A 36 -11.32 10.88 -12.22
C ASN A 36 -11.68 10.27 -10.87
N TYR A 37 -11.62 8.93 -10.75
CA TYR A 37 -11.93 8.23 -9.50
C TYR A 37 -10.83 8.46 -8.46
N LEU A 38 -9.57 8.36 -8.84
CA LEU A 38 -8.44 8.68 -7.95
C LEU A 38 -8.47 10.12 -7.48
N SER A 39 -8.66 11.09 -8.38
CA SER A 39 -8.72 12.52 -8.03
C SER A 39 -9.86 12.84 -7.05
N HIS A 40 -11.01 12.20 -7.22
CA HIS A 40 -12.13 12.32 -6.29
C HIS A 40 -11.77 11.74 -4.91
N ALA A 41 -11.15 10.55 -4.88
CA ALA A 41 -10.72 9.89 -3.64
C ALA A 41 -9.71 10.74 -2.86
N VAL A 42 -8.72 11.32 -3.52
CA VAL A 42 -7.74 12.24 -2.91
C VAL A 42 -8.45 13.44 -2.26
N SER A 43 -9.41 14.06 -2.98
CA SER A 43 -10.19 15.17 -2.44
C SER A 43 -11.04 14.78 -1.22
N LEU A 44 -11.55 13.55 -1.17
CA LEU A 44 -12.33 13.04 -0.05
C LEU A 44 -11.44 12.77 1.17
N VAL A 45 -10.27 12.17 0.96
CA VAL A 45 -9.26 11.93 2.01
C VAL A 45 -8.92 13.22 2.75
N SER A 46 -8.72 14.32 2.03
CA SER A 46 -8.38 15.61 2.63
C SER A 46 -9.47 16.19 3.53
N ARG A 47 -10.71 15.71 3.41
CA ARG A 47 -11.90 16.26 4.09
C ARG A 47 -12.45 15.41 5.23
N THR A 48 -11.95 14.19 5.41
CA THR A 48 -12.46 13.26 6.43
C THR A 48 -11.35 12.60 7.21
N ASP A 49 -11.61 12.35 8.49
CA ASP A 49 -10.72 11.60 9.38
C ASP A 49 -11.26 10.20 9.74
N SER A 50 -12.33 9.77 9.08
CA SER A 50 -12.87 8.41 9.23
C SER A 50 -12.18 7.41 8.31
N SER A 51 -12.43 6.13 8.54
CA SER A 51 -12.08 5.05 7.61
C SER A 51 -12.72 5.30 6.24
N LEU A 52 -11.97 5.03 5.17
CA LEU A 52 -12.43 5.12 3.79
C LEU A 52 -12.25 3.75 3.11
N VAL A 53 -13.35 3.04 2.93
CA VAL A 53 -13.38 1.68 2.40
C VAL A 53 -14.09 1.67 1.05
N ASP A 54 -13.40 1.19 0.03
CA ASP A 54 -13.97 1.02 -1.32
C ASP A 54 -14.67 -0.34 -1.45
N ARG A 55 -15.85 -0.43 -0.85
CA ARG A 55 -16.63 -1.69 -0.74
C ARG A 55 -16.95 -2.33 -2.09
N GLU A 56 -17.20 -1.53 -3.12
CA GLU A 56 -17.52 -2.05 -4.44
C GLU A 56 -16.30 -2.67 -5.10
N TYR A 57 -15.15 -2.02 -4.97
CA TYR A 57 -13.89 -2.59 -5.45
C TYR A 57 -13.52 -3.87 -4.70
N GLU A 58 -13.63 -3.87 -3.36
CA GLU A 58 -13.36 -5.06 -2.54
C GLU A 58 -14.24 -6.25 -2.96
N ARG A 59 -15.56 -6.02 -3.04
CA ARG A 59 -16.51 -7.06 -3.43
C ARG A 59 -16.14 -7.67 -4.78
N ARG A 60 -15.93 -6.83 -5.81
CA ARG A 60 -15.58 -7.27 -7.15
C ARG A 60 -14.25 -8.04 -7.19
N THR A 61 -13.23 -7.53 -6.51
CA THR A 61 -11.90 -8.15 -6.48
C THR A 61 -11.92 -9.53 -5.81
N LEU A 62 -12.67 -9.67 -4.72
CA LEU A 62 -12.83 -10.95 -4.01
C LEU A 62 -13.67 -11.96 -4.81
N GLU A 63 -14.68 -11.51 -5.55
CA GLU A 63 -15.45 -12.34 -6.48
C GLU A 63 -14.58 -12.84 -7.64
N GLU A 64 -13.77 -11.97 -8.25
CA GLU A 64 -12.82 -12.36 -9.30
C GLU A 64 -11.78 -13.38 -8.81
N GLU A 65 -11.24 -13.20 -7.61
CA GLU A 65 -10.32 -14.17 -7.00
C GLU A 65 -11.00 -15.54 -6.81
N ARG A 66 -12.23 -15.53 -6.31
CA ARG A 66 -13.01 -16.75 -6.11
C ARG A 66 -13.25 -17.50 -7.42
N ASN A 67 -13.62 -16.78 -8.47
CA ASN A 67 -13.86 -17.35 -9.79
C ASN A 67 -12.58 -17.91 -10.41
N LYS A 68 -11.46 -17.19 -10.31
CA LYS A 68 -10.14 -17.67 -10.76
C LYS A 68 -9.71 -18.95 -10.03
N LYS A 69 -9.98 -19.06 -8.72
CA LYS A 69 -9.67 -20.29 -7.95
C LYS A 69 -10.52 -21.48 -8.37
N LEU A 70 -11.75 -21.24 -8.85
CA LEU A 70 -12.63 -22.30 -9.36
C LEU A 70 -12.20 -22.79 -10.76
N GLU A 71 -11.60 -21.91 -11.56
CA GLU A 71 -11.16 -22.20 -12.93
C GLU A 71 -9.72 -22.72 -13.01
N ALA A 72 -8.87 -22.40 -12.06
CA ALA A 72 -7.43 -22.68 -12.09
C ALA A 72 -7.03 -23.78 -11.09
N GLY A 73 -6.66 -24.93 -11.61
CA GLY A 73 -5.66 -25.77 -10.97
C GLY A 73 -4.32 -25.04 -10.94
N ALA A 74 -3.94 -24.52 -9.78
CA ALA A 74 -2.63 -24.02 -9.38
C ALA A 74 -1.69 -23.48 -10.48
N SER A 75 -1.78 -22.21 -10.80
CA SER A 75 -0.72 -21.49 -11.51
C SER A 75 0.10 -20.66 -10.51
N LYS A 76 1.41 -20.96 -10.42
CA LYS A 76 2.36 -20.16 -9.63
C LYS A 76 2.63 -18.83 -10.35
N THR A 77 2.16 -17.74 -9.79
CA THR A 77 2.45 -16.40 -10.31
C THR A 77 3.90 -16.04 -9.99
N ARG A 78 4.74 -15.94 -11.02
CA ARG A 78 6.07 -15.31 -10.91
C ARG A 78 5.90 -13.80 -10.99
N TYR A 79 6.41 -13.08 -10.02
CA TYR A 79 6.53 -11.61 -10.10
C TYR A 79 7.51 -11.25 -11.21
N ALA A 80 7.00 -10.76 -12.32
CA ALA A 80 7.82 -10.22 -13.40
C ALA A 80 7.74 -8.69 -13.34
N PHE A 81 8.87 -8.05 -13.05
CA PHE A 81 9.07 -6.60 -13.06
C PHE A 81 8.85 -5.95 -14.44
N ASP A 82 8.69 -6.75 -15.49
CA ASP A 82 8.49 -6.30 -16.88
C ASP A 82 7.01 -6.08 -17.25
N LYS A 83 6.08 -6.23 -16.31
CA LYS A 83 4.65 -5.97 -16.61
C LYS A 83 4.33 -4.51 -16.33
N GLU A 84 3.84 -3.83 -17.36
CA GLU A 84 3.22 -2.49 -17.27
C GLU A 84 1.99 -2.45 -16.35
N TYR A 85 1.62 -3.56 -15.74
CA TYR A 85 0.43 -3.75 -14.94
C TYR A 85 0.75 -4.43 -13.60
N ILE A 86 0.40 -3.76 -12.50
CA ILE A 86 0.53 -4.29 -11.14
C ILE A 86 -0.76 -5.06 -10.82
N GLU A 87 -0.61 -6.36 -10.53
CA GLU A 87 -1.75 -7.24 -10.26
C GLU A 87 -2.35 -6.95 -8.87
N ALA A 88 -3.69 -6.99 -8.78
CA ALA A 88 -4.40 -6.82 -7.50
C ALA A 88 -4.04 -7.96 -6.51
N LEU A 89 -4.02 -7.63 -5.22
CA LEU A 89 -3.78 -8.56 -4.11
C LEU A 89 -5.06 -8.73 -3.25
N PRO A 90 -6.00 -9.59 -3.65
CA PRO A 90 -7.28 -9.75 -2.94
C PRO A 90 -7.14 -10.20 -1.48
N SER A 91 -6.09 -10.98 -1.17
CA SER A 91 -5.82 -11.45 0.20
C SER A 91 -5.55 -10.31 1.18
N THR A 92 -4.99 -9.18 0.71
CA THR A 92 -4.70 -8.04 1.56
C THR A 92 -5.95 -7.28 1.99
N ILE A 93 -7.06 -7.42 1.28
CA ILE A 93 -8.38 -6.94 1.72
C ILE A 93 -8.81 -7.67 2.99
N ARG A 94 -8.73 -9.00 2.98
CA ARG A 94 -9.10 -9.83 4.15
C ARG A 94 -8.18 -9.54 5.32
N GLU A 95 -6.88 -9.49 5.06
CA GLU A 95 -5.85 -9.23 6.09
C GLU A 95 -6.14 -7.95 6.87
N VAL A 96 -6.39 -6.83 6.20
CA VAL A 96 -6.64 -5.55 6.90
C VAL A 96 -7.96 -5.54 7.64
N HIS A 97 -9.01 -6.21 7.15
CA HIS A 97 -10.27 -6.34 7.86
C HIS A 97 -10.16 -7.26 9.09
N GLU A 98 -9.38 -8.33 9.03
CA GLU A 98 -9.11 -9.20 10.16
C GLU A 98 -8.32 -8.47 11.25
N ILE A 99 -7.28 -7.74 10.87
CA ILE A 99 -6.49 -6.90 11.79
C ILE A 99 -7.37 -5.82 12.43
N ASP A 100 -8.18 -5.12 11.64
CA ASP A 100 -9.15 -4.13 12.13
C ASP A 100 -10.06 -4.73 13.19
N SER A 101 -10.65 -5.88 12.90
CA SER A 101 -11.53 -6.60 13.81
C SER A 101 -10.84 -6.95 15.14
N VAL A 102 -9.58 -7.41 15.08
CA VAL A 102 -8.80 -7.74 16.28
C VAL A 102 -8.49 -6.49 17.08
N LEU A 103 -8.02 -5.41 16.45
CA LEU A 103 -7.65 -4.17 17.11
C LEU A 103 -8.85 -3.48 17.77
N LEU A 104 -10.02 -3.53 17.14
CA LEU A 104 -11.26 -3.00 17.72
C LEU A 104 -11.64 -3.72 19.03
N THR A 105 -11.34 -5.02 19.20
CA THR A 105 -11.59 -5.72 20.47
C THR A 105 -10.73 -5.22 21.62
N THR A 106 -9.61 -4.57 21.32
CA THR A 106 -8.71 -3.97 22.32
C THR A 106 -8.98 -2.50 22.59
N GLY A 107 -10.01 -1.92 21.96
CA GLY A 107 -10.36 -0.49 22.09
C GLY A 107 -9.46 0.43 21.26
N THR A 108 -8.70 -0.11 20.30
CA THR A 108 -7.84 0.69 19.42
C THR A 108 -8.67 1.51 18.43
N ASP A 109 -8.41 2.82 18.30
CA ASP A 109 -8.98 3.66 17.23
C ASP A 109 -8.36 3.30 15.89
N THR A 110 -9.05 2.53 15.07
CA THR A 110 -8.58 2.08 13.77
C THR A 110 -9.10 2.96 12.64
N ARG A 111 -8.24 3.18 11.64
CA ARG A 111 -8.58 3.82 10.37
C ARG A 111 -8.21 2.88 9.23
N LEU A 112 -9.19 2.46 8.47
CA LEU A 112 -9.04 1.51 7.37
C LEU A 112 -9.12 2.24 6.02
N TYR A 113 -8.15 2.00 5.15
CA TYR A 113 -8.04 2.57 3.80
C TYR A 113 -7.89 1.45 2.78
N THR A 114 -8.87 1.31 1.88
CA THR A 114 -8.88 0.25 0.87
C THR A 114 -9.23 0.78 -0.52
N GLY A 115 -9.02 -0.03 -1.54
CA GLY A 115 -9.32 0.33 -2.92
C GLY A 115 -8.59 1.60 -3.36
N VAL A 116 -9.32 2.55 -3.89
CA VAL A 116 -8.79 3.84 -4.35
C VAL A 116 -8.35 4.74 -3.19
N TYR A 117 -8.82 4.50 -1.97
CA TYR A 117 -8.46 5.28 -0.79
C TYR A 117 -7.13 4.85 -0.15
N ALA A 118 -6.61 3.66 -0.48
CA ALA A 118 -5.25 3.26 -0.13
C ALA A 118 -4.23 3.96 -1.04
N ASN A 119 -4.26 5.28 -1.10
CA ASN A 119 -3.45 6.15 -1.95
C ASN A 119 -2.36 6.90 -1.16
N GLU A 120 -1.45 7.54 -1.87
CA GLU A 120 -0.31 8.25 -1.28
C GLU A 120 -0.74 9.43 -0.40
N GLU A 121 -1.81 10.14 -0.77
CA GLU A 121 -2.34 11.26 0.01
C GLU A 121 -2.88 10.79 1.37
N SER A 122 -3.65 9.69 1.39
CA SER A 122 -4.13 9.09 2.64
C SER A 122 -2.96 8.63 3.51
N PHE A 123 -1.94 8.02 2.91
CA PHE A 123 -0.77 7.59 3.64
C PHE A 123 -0.02 8.77 4.28
N LYS A 124 0.28 9.81 3.52
CA LYS A 124 1.01 10.98 4.03
C LYS A 124 0.24 11.77 5.08
N SER A 125 -1.08 11.93 4.90
CA SER A 125 -1.89 12.80 5.75
C SER A 125 -2.51 12.09 6.96
N LYS A 126 -2.70 10.75 6.92
CA LYS A 126 -3.47 9.99 7.93
C LYS A 126 -2.63 9.02 8.77
N THR A 127 -1.31 8.96 8.55
CA THR A 127 -0.42 8.12 9.37
C THR A 127 0.27 8.90 10.50
N ALA A 128 0.34 10.23 10.40
CA ALA A 128 0.98 11.04 11.41
C ALA A 128 0.29 10.88 12.78
N GLY A 129 1.08 10.58 13.81
CA GLY A 129 0.59 10.38 15.17
C GLY A 129 -0.09 9.04 15.45
N ARG A 130 -0.15 8.11 14.49
CA ARG A 130 -0.63 6.75 14.70
C ARG A 130 0.46 5.88 15.31
N GLU A 131 0.10 5.06 16.29
CA GLU A 131 1.02 4.13 16.96
C GLU A 131 1.31 2.91 16.10
N ILE A 132 0.30 2.47 15.31
CA ILE A 132 0.39 1.32 14.41
C ILE A 132 0.11 1.80 12.99
N ILE A 133 1.00 1.46 12.07
CA ILE A 133 0.79 1.61 10.63
C ILE A 133 0.99 0.24 10.00
N HIS A 134 -0.07 -0.33 9.45
CA HIS A 134 -0.02 -1.61 8.73
C HIS A 134 -0.29 -1.40 7.24
N ILE A 135 0.58 -1.92 6.39
CA ILE A 135 0.51 -1.73 4.94
C ILE A 135 0.63 -3.11 4.28
N ALA A 136 -0.50 -3.61 3.78
CA ALA A 136 -0.59 -4.86 3.05
C ALA A 136 -0.66 -4.58 1.55
N THR A 137 0.49 -4.62 0.86
CA THR A 137 0.61 -4.31 -0.56
C THR A 137 1.88 -4.90 -1.17
N HIS A 138 2.10 -4.69 -2.47
CA HIS A 138 3.37 -5.01 -3.12
C HIS A 138 4.48 -4.08 -2.64
N GLY A 139 5.61 -4.66 -2.20
CA GLY A 139 6.86 -3.95 -2.05
C GLY A 139 7.74 -4.09 -3.30
N PHE A 140 8.61 -3.15 -3.53
CA PHE A 140 9.61 -3.22 -4.60
C PHE A 140 10.98 -2.76 -4.14
N TYR A 141 11.99 -3.27 -4.82
CA TYR A 141 13.35 -2.82 -4.74
C TYR A 141 13.99 -2.88 -6.13
N VAL A 142 14.68 -1.82 -6.52
CA VAL A 142 15.40 -1.73 -7.79
C VAL A 142 16.89 -1.64 -7.51
N SER A 143 17.68 -2.52 -8.10
CA SER A 143 19.15 -2.45 -7.98
C SER A 143 19.68 -1.20 -8.69
N ALA A 144 20.90 -0.76 -8.33
CA ALA A 144 21.53 0.40 -8.98
C ALA A 144 21.71 0.19 -10.49
N SER A 145 22.04 -1.03 -10.91
CA SER A 145 22.20 -1.38 -12.34
C SER A 145 20.87 -1.33 -13.10
N GLU A 146 19.78 -1.81 -12.50
CA GLU A 146 18.45 -1.75 -13.10
C GLU A 146 17.92 -0.32 -13.18
N ALA A 147 18.16 0.51 -12.15
CA ALA A 147 17.80 1.92 -12.14
C ALA A 147 18.42 2.68 -13.32
N LEU A 148 19.67 2.33 -13.70
CA LEU A 148 20.37 2.93 -14.84
C LEU A 148 19.94 2.36 -16.19
N SER A 149 19.57 1.08 -16.26
CA SER A 149 19.41 0.38 -17.54
C SER A 149 17.97 0.26 -18.03
N LYS A 150 17.01 -0.03 -17.14
CA LYS A 150 15.70 -0.54 -17.54
C LYS A 150 14.53 0.40 -17.29
N ASN A 151 14.61 1.30 -16.32
CA ASN A 151 13.45 2.09 -15.91
C ASN A 151 13.64 3.58 -16.19
N GLN A 152 12.82 4.12 -17.10
CA GLN A 152 12.88 5.53 -17.50
C GLN A 152 12.60 6.49 -16.34
N TYR A 153 11.73 6.12 -15.39
CA TYR A 153 11.45 6.89 -14.19
C TYR A 153 12.70 7.06 -13.32
N TYR A 154 13.45 5.96 -13.07
CA TYR A 154 14.70 6.03 -12.31
C TYR A 154 15.81 6.74 -13.06
N LYS A 155 15.93 6.56 -14.39
CA LYS A 155 16.91 7.30 -15.21
C LYS A 155 16.73 8.81 -15.05
N ALA A 156 15.50 9.30 -15.14
CA ALA A 156 15.20 10.73 -14.95
C ALA A 156 15.56 11.19 -13.53
N ARG A 157 15.19 10.44 -12.50
CA ARG A 157 15.51 10.79 -11.10
C ARG A 157 17.02 10.75 -10.81
N CYS A 158 17.73 9.74 -11.31
CA CYS A 158 19.18 9.63 -11.14
C CYS A 158 19.93 10.77 -11.80
N ALA A 159 19.47 11.27 -12.95
CA ALA A 159 20.06 12.42 -13.63
C ALA A 159 19.98 13.71 -12.79
N HIS A 160 18.95 13.85 -11.98
CA HIS A 160 18.73 15.04 -11.12
C HIS A 160 19.26 14.87 -9.70
N ASN A 161 19.39 13.65 -9.21
CA ASN A 161 19.85 13.37 -7.84
C ASN A 161 20.71 12.09 -7.78
N PRO A 162 22.05 12.23 -7.73
CA PRO A 162 22.97 11.09 -7.61
C PRO A 162 22.74 10.21 -6.36
N ALA A 163 22.15 10.75 -5.29
CA ALA A 163 21.85 9.99 -4.08
C ALA A 163 20.85 8.85 -4.34
N VAL A 164 20.02 8.94 -5.39
CA VAL A 164 19.11 7.87 -5.80
C VAL A 164 19.85 6.56 -6.12
N LEU A 165 21.07 6.64 -6.64
CA LEU A 165 21.88 5.45 -6.88
C LEU A 165 22.62 4.96 -5.64
N ALA A 166 23.08 5.88 -4.81
CA ALA A 166 23.89 5.55 -3.64
C ALA A 166 23.06 4.95 -2.51
N ASP A 167 21.86 5.47 -2.26
CA ASP A 167 21.00 5.05 -1.16
C ASP A 167 19.89 4.10 -1.63
N PRO A 168 19.87 2.83 -1.14
CA PRO A 168 18.81 1.88 -1.44
C PRO A 168 17.39 2.35 -1.07
N LEU A 169 17.24 3.25 -0.10
CA LEU A 169 15.93 3.77 0.31
C LEU A 169 15.23 4.54 -0.84
N TYR A 170 15.98 5.20 -1.71
CA TYR A 170 15.41 5.86 -2.89
C TYR A 170 15.01 4.89 -4.01
N ARG A 171 15.40 3.62 -3.89
CA ARG A 171 15.17 2.58 -4.89
C ARG A 171 14.27 1.46 -4.39
N SER A 172 13.69 1.65 -3.22
CA SER A 172 12.72 0.73 -2.61
C SER A 172 11.45 1.48 -2.21
N GLY A 173 10.36 0.76 -2.10
CA GLY A 173 9.09 1.32 -1.70
C GLY A 173 7.97 0.29 -1.76
N PHE A 174 6.76 0.77 -1.70
CA PHE A 174 5.55 -0.03 -1.84
C PHE A 174 4.55 0.67 -2.78
N HIS A 175 3.69 -0.12 -3.41
CA HIS A 175 2.70 0.38 -4.35
C HIS A 175 1.39 0.72 -3.64
N LEU A 176 0.88 1.91 -3.88
CA LEU A 176 -0.44 2.36 -3.43
C LEU A 176 -1.41 2.51 -4.63
N ALA A 177 -2.63 2.94 -4.37
CA ALA A 177 -3.61 3.16 -5.42
C ALA A 177 -3.09 4.17 -6.46
N GLY A 178 -3.23 3.84 -7.75
CA GLY A 178 -2.69 4.64 -8.85
C GLY A 178 -1.24 4.30 -9.24
N ALA A 179 -0.63 3.28 -8.63
CA ALA A 179 0.78 2.94 -8.90
C ALA A 179 1.03 2.49 -10.35
N THR A 180 0.10 1.78 -11.00
CA THR A 180 0.27 1.31 -12.39
C THR A 180 0.49 2.47 -13.37
N PRO A 181 -0.39 3.47 -13.48
CA PRO A 181 -0.17 4.58 -14.38
C PRO A 181 1.02 5.47 -13.98
N ALA A 182 1.28 5.63 -12.68
CA ALA A 182 2.46 6.37 -12.22
C ALA A 182 3.76 5.69 -12.63
N TRP A 183 3.82 4.36 -12.53
CA TRP A 183 4.97 3.55 -12.94
C TRP A 183 5.20 3.56 -14.46
N ALA A 184 4.12 3.61 -15.25
CA ALA A 184 4.16 3.77 -16.70
C ALA A 184 4.59 5.17 -17.17
N GLY A 185 4.87 6.10 -16.25
CA GLY A 185 5.32 7.47 -16.58
C GLY A 185 4.20 8.38 -17.04
N LEU A 186 2.95 8.04 -16.79
CA LEU A 186 1.80 8.91 -17.06
C LEU A 186 1.77 10.02 -16.00
N SER A 187 2.49 11.10 -16.24
CA SER A 187 2.77 12.22 -15.32
C SER A 187 1.54 12.96 -14.76
N ASN A 188 0.33 12.58 -15.16
CA ASN A 188 -0.92 13.18 -14.72
C ASN A 188 -1.63 12.40 -13.59
N TYR A 189 -0.99 11.34 -13.08
CA TYR A 189 -1.40 10.59 -11.89
C TYR A 189 -0.49 10.99 -10.73
N VAL A 190 -0.50 12.27 -10.38
CA VAL A 190 0.10 12.72 -9.14
C VAL A 190 -0.93 12.48 -8.05
N GLY A 191 -0.63 11.54 -7.17
CA GLY A 191 -1.26 11.42 -5.87
C GLY A 191 -0.46 12.24 -4.89
#